data_2713b454e401ff199b20e6b0d0a191e6
#
_entry.id   2713b454e401ff199b20e6b0d0a191e6
#
_cell.length_a   1.000
_cell.length_b   1.000
_cell.length_c   1.000
_cell.angle_alpha   90.00
_cell.angle_beta   90.00
_cell.angle_gamma   90.00
#
_symmetry.space_group_name_H-M   'P 1'
#
loop_
_entity.id
_entity.type
_entity.pdbx_description
1 polymer ?
#
loop_
_entity_poly.entity_id
_entity_poly.type
_entity_poly.pdbx_seq_one_letter_code
_entity_poly.pdbx_strand_id
1 'polypeptide(L)'
;MIKEILEQLAPLDAQITALKGSGDDMDAITAHAAELAELAVEEDEILRACGPLTAEDRVFLARHPDRPHIDETISALFTDFFEQRGDRQCKEDPAILGGVARFHGMPVTVIGHRKGSSLEENLACNFGMPGPEGYRKALRLMKQAEKFGRPIITFI
;
A
#
# COMPACT_ATOMS: atom_id res chain seq x y z
N MET A 1 -18.25 -15.96 2.38
CA MET A 1 -17.13 -16.62 1.69
C MET A 1 -15.78 -16.00 2.09
N ILE A 2 -15.51 -14.72 1.78
CA ILE A 2 -14.19 -14.14 2.08
C ILE A 2 -13.86 -14.07 3.59
N LYS A 3 -14.84 -13.83 4.45
CA LYS A 3 -14.65 -13.83 5.91
C LYS A 3 -14.19 -15.19 6.44
N GLU A 4 -14.76 -16.26 5.95
CA GLU A 4 -14.40 -17.63 6.31
C GLU A 4 -12.97 -17.96 5.88
N ILE A 5 -12.56 -17.46 4.71
CA ILE A 5 -11.18 -17.60 4.21
C ILE A 5 -10.20 -16.82 5.10
N LEU A 6 -10.52 -15.58 5.46
CA LEU A 6 -9.69 -14.80 6.38
C LEU A 6 -9.58 -15.45 7.76
N GLU A 7 -10.65 -16.08 8.26
CA GLU A 7 -10.62 -16.84 9.51
C GLU A 7 -9.70 -18.08 9.41
N GLN A 8 -9.58 -18.69 8.22
CA GLN A 8 -8.64 -19.80 7.98
C GLN A 8 -7.21 -19.33 7.82
N LEU A 9 -6.98 -18.16 7.22
CA LEU A 9 -5.65 -17.59 7.03
C LEU A 9 -5.06 -17.01 8.32
N ALA A 10 -5.87 -16.43 9.19
CA ALA A 10 -5.41 -15.76 10.40
C ALA A 10 -4.45 -16.58 11.28
N PRO A 11 -4.66 -17.89 11.54
CA PRO A 11 -3.70 -18.69 12.30
C PRO A 11 -2.38 -18.92 11.56
N LEU A 12 -2.40 -19.02 10.22
CA LEU A 12 -1.19 -19.16 9.39
C LEU A 12 -0.37 -17.87 9.42
N ASP A 13 -1.04 -16.72 9.22
CA ASP A 13 -0.41 -15.39 9.30
C ASP A 13 0.26 -15.18 10.67
N ALA A 14 -0.40 -15.59 11.74
CA ALA A 14 0.16 -15.50 13.09
C ALA A 14 1.42 -16.37 13.26
N GLN A 15 1.43 -17.59 12.70
CA GLN A 15 2.59 -18.48 12.72
C GLN A 15 3.73 -17.91 11.87
N ILE A 16 3.45 -17.47 10.65
CA ILE A 16 4.43 -16.85 9.76
C ILE A 16 5.07 -15.62 10.42
N THR A 17 4.26 -14.77 11.03
CA THR A 17 4.75 -13.59 11.76
C THR A 17 5.63 -13.96 12.95
N ALA A 18 5.25 -14.98 13.70
CA ALA A 18 6.05 -15.47 14.84
C ALA A 18 7.42 -16.04 14.41
N LEU A 19 7.46 -16.76 13.29
CA LEU A 19 8.68 -17.35 12.75
C LEU A 19 9.62 -16.31 12.11
N LYS A 20 9.07 -15.27 11.51
CA LYS A 20 9.86 -14.16 10.93
C LYS A 20 10.52 -13.26 12.00
N GLY A 21 10.00 -13.27 13.21
CA GLY A 21 10.48 -12.42 14.30
C GLY A 21 10.05 -10.95 14.15
N SER A 22 10.64 -10.10 14.98
CA SER A 22 10.30 -8.67 14.99
C SER A 22 11.01 -7.95 13.84
N GLY A 23 10.22 -7.42 12.91
CA GLY A 23 10.75 -6.59 11.81
C GLY A 23 11.43 -7.37 10.67
N ASP A 24 10.93 -8.55 10.35
CA ASP A 24 11.53 -9.43 9.32
C ASP A 24 13.02 -9.72 9.59
N ASP A 25 13.30 -10.27 10.74
CA ASP A 25 14.65 -10.67 11.13
C ASP A 25 15.22 -11.72 10.16
N MET A 26 16.25 -11.35 9.40
CA MET A 26 16.86 -12.21 8.38
C MET A 26 17.47 -13.50 8.96
N ASP A 27 17.94 -13.47 10.20
CA ASP A 27 18.50 -14.66 10.86
C ASP A 27 17.36 -15.62 11.23
N ALA A 28 16.24 -15.11 11.73
CA ALA A 28 15.05 -15.91 12.03
C ALA A 28 14.42 -16.49 10.75
N ILE A 29 14.29 -15.69 9.69
CA ILE A 29 13.79 -16.15 8.38
C ILE A 29 14.65 -17.27 7.82
N THR A 30 15.98 -17.15 7.90
CA THR A 30 16.90 -18.17 7.42
C THR A 30 16.82 -19.44 8.24
N ALA A 31 16.71 -19.32 9.57
CA ALA A 31 16.60 -20.46 10.49
C ALA A 31 15.30 -21.28 10.27
N HIS A 32 14.20 -20.61 9.89
CA HIS A 32 12.88 -21.22 9.71
C HIS A 32 12.45 -21.33 8.23
N ALA A 33 13.39 -21.24 7.29
CA ALA A 33 13.07 -21.17 5.86
C ALA A 33 12.21 -22.33 5.35
N ALA A 34 12.44 -23.55 5.81
CA ALA A 34 11.66 -24.72 5.39
C ALA A 34 10.22 -24.65 5.91
N GLU A 35 10.04 -24.31 7.18
CA GLU A 35 8.72 -24.19 7.82
C GLU A 35 7.92 -23.01 7.24
N LEU A 36 8.56 -21.88 6.98
CA LEU A 36 7.96 -20.75 6.29
C LEU A 36 7.52 -21.10 4.86
N ALA A 37 8.28 -21.94 4.15
CA ALA A 37 7.92 -22.40 2.83
C ALA A 37 6.70 -23.32 2.84
N GLU A 38 6.58 -24.22 3.83
CA GLU A 38 5.41 -25.09 4.00
C GLU A 38 4.14 -24.27 4.30
N LEU A 39 4.22 -23.32 5.23
CA LEU A 39 3.10 -22.41 5.55
C LEU A 39 2.67 -21.55 4.36
N ALA A 40 3.62 -21.06 3.57
CA ALA A 40 3.31 -20.31 2.35
C ALA A 40 2.60 -21.15 1.29
N VAL A 41 2.90 -22.45 1.19
CA VAL A 41 2.19 -23.38 0.30
C VAL A 41 0.76 -23.58 0.79
N GLU A 42 0.55 -23.79 2.08
CA GLU A 42 -0.77 -23.96 2.69
C GLU A 42 -1.64 -22.72 2.49
N GLU A 43 -1.07 -21.53 2.70
CA GLU A 43 -1.72 -20.24 2.44
C GLU A 43 -2.15 -20.12 0.96
N ASP A 44 -1.27 -20.45 0.02
CA ASP A 44 -1.55 -20.40 -1.41
C ASP A 44 -2.62 -21.42 -1.84
N GLU A 45 -2.68 -22.60 -1.22
CA GLU A 45 -3.74 -23.58 -1.45
C GLU A 45 -5.11 -23.06 -0.99
N ILE A 46 -5.21 -22.42 0.17
CA ILE A 46 -6.43 -21.78 0.66
C ILE A 46 -6.88 -20.67 -0.28
N LEU A 47 -5.93 -19.81 -0.72
CA LEU A 47 -6.22 -18.73 -1.65
C LEU A 47 -6.66 -19.24 -3.03
N ARG A 48 -6.06 -20.30 -3.54
CA ARG A 48 -6.46 -20.92 -4.82
C ARG A 48 -7.83 -21.60 -4.77
N ALA A 49 -8.19 -22.12 -3.60
CA ALA A 49 -9.53 -22.68 -3.38
C ALA A 49 -10.62 -21.59 -3.34
N CYS A 50 -10.22 -20.33 -3.21
CA CYS A 50 -11.12 -19.19 -3.25
C CYS A 50 -11.75 -19.06 -4.64
N GLY A 51 -13.03 -19.22 -4.74
CA GLY A 51 -13.79 -19.01 -5.97
C GLY A 51 -13.82 -17.52 -6.39
N PRO A 52 -14.50 -17.19 -7.49
CA PRO A 52 -14.61 -15.79 -7.92
C PRO A 52 -15.32 -14.95 -6.87
N LEU A 53 -14.69 -13.85 -6.48
CA LEU A 53 -15.21 -12.91 -5.47
C LEU A 53 -16.52 -12.27 -5.94
N THR A 54 -17.53 -12.29 -5.07
CA THR A 54 -18.78 -11.55 -5.27
C THR A 54 -18.54 -10.04 -5.17
N ALA A 55 -19.51 -9.23 -5.58
CA ALA A 55 -19.44 -7.79 -5.43
C ALA A 55 -19.34 -7.37 -3.95
N GLU A 56 -20.03 -8.08 -3.06
CA GLU A 56 -19.99 -7.86 -1.60
C GLU A 56 -18.60 -8.17 -1.03
N ASP A 57 -17.99 -9.30 -1.43
CA ASP A 57 -16.63 -9.67 -1.01
C ASP A 57 -15.60 -8.60 -1.44
N ARG A 58 -15.74 -8.09 -2.67
CA ARG A 58 -14.84 -7.01 -3.17
C ARG A 58 -14.97 -5.73 -2.37
N VAL A 59 -16.20 -5.33 -2.02
CA VAL A 59 -16.43 -4.14 -1.17
C VAL A 59 -15.88 -4.36 0.23
N PHE A 60 -16.04 -5.56 0.79
CA PHE A 60 -15.48 -5.91 2.10
C PHE A 60 -13.95 -5.79 2.10
N LEU A 61 -13.26 -6.40 1.12
CA LEU A 61 -11.80 -6.32 0.99
C LEU A 61 -11.32 -4.88 0.75
N ALA A 62 -12.03 -4.12 -0.10
CA ALA A 62 -11.67 -2.74 -0.39
C ALA A 62 -11.75 -1.82 0.84
N ARG A 63 -12.55 -2.20 1.84
CA ARG A 63 -12.77 -1.44 3.08
C ARG A 63 -12.15 -2.11 4.31
N HIS A 64 -11.40 -3.19 4.12
CA HIS A 64 -10.79 -3.89 5.25
C HIS A 64 -9.79 -2.98 5.97
N PRO A 65 -9.83 -2.92 7.33
CA PRO A 65 -8.95 -2.02 8.10
C PRO A 65 -7.46 -2.33 7.90
N ASP A 66 -7.11 -3.61 7.72
CA ASP A 66 -5.73 -4.06 7.56
C ASP A 66 -5.26 -4.03 6.09
N ARG A 67 -6.06 -3.47 5.18
CA ARG A 67 -5.62 -3.29 3.80
C ARG A 67 -4.46 -2.29 3.74
N PRO A 68 -3.35 -2.63 3.07
CA PRO A 68 -2.21 -1.73 2.94
C PRO A 68 -2.62 -0.35 2.38
N HIS A 69 -2.17 0.70 3.04
CA HIS A 69 -2.34 2.08 2.62
C HIS A 69 -1.25 2.50 1.64
N ILE A 70 -1.38 3.68 1.06
CA ILE A 70 -0.42 4.21 0.07
C ILE A 70 1.00 4.33 0.64
N ASP A 71 1.15 4.67 1.90
CA ASP A 71 2.45 4.83 2.57
C ASP A 71 3.20 3.50 2.64
N GLU A 72 2.50 2.43 3.04
CA GLU A 72 3.04 1.06 3.07
C GLU A 72 3.32 0.54 1.67
N THR A 73 2.41 0.78 0.73
CA THR A 73 2.59 0.41 -0.69
C THR A 73 3.84 1.07 -1.27
N ILE A 74 4.07 2.36 -0.98
CA ILE A 74 5.27 3.07 -1.43
C ILE A 74 6.52 2.46 -0.80
N SER A 75 6.49 2.19 0.50
CA SER A 75 7.64 1.60 1.22
C SER A 75 8.00 0.21 0.70
N ALA A 76 7.01 -0.59 0.29
CA ALA A 76 7.23 -1.95 -0.21
C ALA A 76 7.70 -2.00 -1.68
N LEU A 77 7.22 -1.09 -2.54
CA LEU A 77 7.44 -1.17 -3.98
C LEU A 77 8.53 -0.24 -4.51
N PHE A 78 8.86 0.83 -3.78
CA PHE A 78 9.75 1.87 -4.29
C PHE A 78 10.93 2.11 -3.36
N THR A 79 12.05 2.53 -3.94
CA THR A 79 13.22 3.03 -3.22
C THR A 79 13.40 4.53 -3.45
N ASP A 80 14.15 5.19 -2.56
CA ASP A 80 14.49 6.61 -2.66
C ASP A 80 13.26 7.54 -2.82
N PHE A 81 12.13 7.20 -2.17
CA PHE A 81 10.95 8.04 -2.25
C PHE A 81 11.18 9.40 -1.61
N PHE A 82 10.98 10.44 -2.40
CA PHE A 82 11.06 11.83 -1.97
C PHE A 82 9.71 12.52 -2.15
N GLU A 83 8.99 12.73 -1.05
CA GLU A 83 7.69 13.40 -1.06
C GLU A 83 7.82 14.85 -1.50
N GLN A 84 6.97 15.27 -2.42
CA GLN A 84 6.87 16.65 -2.88
C GLN A 84 5.57 17.29 -2.44
N ARG A 85 5.61 18.05 -1.38
CA ARG A 85 4.47 18.70 -0.75
C ARG A 85 4.04 19.99 -1.45
N GLY A 86 2.78 20.38 -1.20
CA GLY A 86 2.19 21.64 -1.60
C GLY A 86 1.82 21.76 -3.06
N ASP A 87 0.82 22.58 -3.32
CA ASP A 87 0.37 22.91 -4.68
C ASP A 87 1.16 24.07 -5.31
N ARG A 88 2.09 24.69 -4.57
CA ARG A 88 2.89 25.85 -4.95
C ARG A 88 2.09 27.13 -5.16
N GLN A 89 0.85 27.19 -4.67
CA GLN A 89 -0.02 28.35 -4.77
C GLN A 89 -0.62 28.74 -3.42
N CYS A 90 -1.22 27.79 -2.70
CA CYS A 90 -1.97 28.06 -1.50
C CYS A 90 -1.46 27.25 -0.30
N LYS A 91 -1.61 25.93 -0.33
CA LYS A 91 -1.28 25.07 0.82
C LYS A 91 -1.00 23.62 0.43
N GLU A 92 -0.69 22.81 1.43
CA GLU A 92 -0.63 21.36 1.34
C GLU A 92 -2.02 20.75 1.44
N ASP A 93 -2.23 19.65 0.72
CA ASP A 93 -3.35 18.75 0.91
C ASP A 93 -2.83 17.34 1.23
N PRO A 94 -2.96 16.90 2.50
CA PRO A 94 -2.49 15.59 2.93
C PRO A 94 -3.24 14.41 2.29
N ALA A 95 -4.43 14.63 1.74
CA ALA A 95 -5.21 13.59 1.06
C ALA A 95 -4.55 13.08 -0.24
N ILE A 96 -3.56 13.82 -0.78
CA ILE A 96 -2.74 13.38 -1.90
C ILE A 96 -1.30 13.22 -1.44
N LEU A 97 -0.79 11.99 -1.49
CA LEU A 97 0.62 11.69 -1.38
C LEU A 97 1.24 11.68 -2.77
N GLY A 98 2.36 12.36 -2.95
CA GLY A 98 3.02 12.35 -4.24
C GLY A 98 4.46 12.78 -4.17
N GLY A 99 5.27 12.23 -5.07
CA GLY A 99 6.70 12.49 -5.09
C GLY A 99 7.42 11.78 -6.22
N VAL A 100 8.73 11.77 -6.11
CA VAL A 100 9.64 11.04 -6.99
C VAL A 100 10.20 9.83 -6.25
N ALA A 101 10.38 8.73 -6.98
CA ALA A 101 10.92 7.49 -6.42
C ALA A 101 11.70 6.72 -7.48
N ARG A 102 12.25 5.57 -7.09
CA ARG A 102 12.77 4.58 -8.02
C ARG A 102 11.91 3.30 -7.95
N PHE A 103 11.54 2.81 -9.11
CA PHE A 103 10.87 1.52 -9.28
C PHE A 103 11.78 0.61 -10.11
N HIS A 104 12.31 -0.44 -9.51
CA HIS A 104 13.34 -1.29 -10.13
C HIS A 104 14.52 -0.48 -10.73
N GLY A 105 14.99 0.52 -10.00
CA GLY A 105 16.08 1.40 -10.44
C GLY A 105 15.68 2.53 -11.40
N MET A 106 14.49 2.48 -11.99
CA MET A 106 13.99 3.50 -12.91
C MET A 106 13.36 4.67 -12.14
N PRO A 107 13.70 5.92 -12.44
CA PRO A 107 13.08 7.08 -11.80
C PRO A 107 11.63 7.23 -12.27
N VAL A 108 10.70 7.32 -11.32
CA VAL A 108 9.25 7.45 -11.55
C VAL A 108 8.66 8.58 -10.72
N THR A 109 7.49 9.04 -11.10
CA THR A 109 6.65 9.91 -10.28
C THR A 109 5.49 9.09 -9.73
N VAL A 110 5.31 9.09 -8.41
CA VAL A 110 4.24 8.36 -7.72
C VAL A 110 3.23 9.36 -7.19
N ILE A 111 1.95 9.12 -7.41
CA ILE A 111 0.84 9.94 -6.93
C ILE A 111 -0.27 9.02 -6.46
N GLY A 112 -0.80 9.25 -5.26
CA GLY A 112 -1.91 8.44 -4.78
C GLY A 112 -2.76 9.13 -3.73
N HIS A 113 -3.95 8.59 -3.51
CA HIS A 113 -4.82 9.02 -2.44
C HIS A 113 -4.30 8.47 -1.11
N ARG A 114 -4.18 9.35 -0.12
CA ARG A 114 -3.81 8.96 1.24
C ARG A 114 -5.06 8.89 2.10
N LYS A 115 -5.25 7.75 2.74
CA LYS A 115 -6.23 7.53 3.79
C LYS A 115 -5.49 7.11 5.06
N GLY A 116 -5.90 7.63 6.20
CA GLY A 116 -5.25 7.30 7.46
C GLY A 116 -5.70 5.95 8.03
N SER A 117 -4.86 5.37 8.89
CA SER A 117 -5.16 4.14 9.64
C SER A 117 -5.93 4.41 10.94
N SER A 118 -5.81 5.62 11.50
CA SER A 118 -6.52 6.10 12.68
C SER A 118 -7.58 7.15 12.34
N LEU A 119 -8.47 7.43 13.28
CA LEU A 119 -9.46 8.50 13.12
C LEU A 119 -8.78 9.86 12.96
N GLU A 120 -7.73 10.12 13.74
CA GLU A 120 -6.97 11.38 13.69
C GLU A 120 -6.32 11.58 12.31
N GLU A 121 -5.65 10.55 11.78
CA GLU A 121 -5.06 10.58 10.45
C GLU A 121 -6.11 10.71 9.35
N ASN A 122 -7.23 10.03 9.48
CA ASN A 122 -8.36 10.16 8.53
C ASN A 122 -8.92 11.59 8.52
N LEU A 123 -9.05 12.23 9.67
CA LEU A 123 -9.44 13.64 9.74
C LEU A 123 -8.40 14.55 9.09
N ALA A 124 -7.11 14.32 9.36
CA ALA A 124 -6.01 15.08 8.75
C ALA A 124 -5.98 14.96 7.21
N CYS A 125 -6.28 13.78 6.68
CA CYS A 125 -6.35 13.50 5.24
C CYS A 125 -7.76 13.72 4.64
N ASN A 126 -8.68 14.36 5.37
CA ASN A 126 -10.07 14.55 4.94
C ASN A 126 -10.71 13.25 4.41
N PHE A 127 -10.47 12.13 5.09
CA PHE A 127 -10.93 10.77 4.71
C PHE A 127 -10.53 10.34 3.29
N GLY A 128 -9.38 10.82 2.80
CA GLY A 128 -8.91 10.56 1.45
C GLY A 128 -9.65 11.34 0.36
N MET A 129 -10.37 12.38 0.73
CA MET A 129 -11.08 13.26 -0.19
C MET A 129 -10.26 14.54 -0.44
N PRO A 130 -9.53 14.64 -1.56
CA PRO A 130 -8.69 15.80 -1.84
C PRO A 130 -9.52 17.05 -2.15
N GLY A 131 -9.04 18.17 -1.64
CA GLY A 131 -9.51 19.49 -2.01
C GLY A 131 -8.88 20.00 -3.33
N PRO A 132 -9.20 21.22 -3.75
CA PRO A 132 -8.61 21.83 -4.96
C PRO A 132 -7.08 21.85 -4.95
N GLU A 133 -6.48 21.97 -3.76
CA GLU A 133 -5.03 21.96 -3.55
C GLU A 133 -4.41 20.61 -3.91
N GLY A 134 -5.07 19.51 -3.55
CA GLY A 134 -4.66 18.14 -3.87
C GLY A 134 -4.63 17.90 -5.37
N TYR A 135 -5.67 18.34 -6.08
CA TYR A 135 -5.71 18.25 -7.54
C TYR A 135 -4.62 19.09 -8.20
N ARG A 136 -4.37 20.31 -7.72
CA ARG A 136 -3.27 21.15 -8.24
C ARG A 136 -1.90 20.55 -7.95
N LYS A 137 -1.70 19.97 -6.78
CA LYS A 137 -0.49 19.21 -6.42
C LYS A 137 -0.27 18.04 -7.38
N ALA A 138 -1.28 17.21 -7.60
CA ALA A 138 -1.20 16.09 -8.53
C ALA A 138 -0.87 16.54 -9.95
N LEU A 139 -1.57 17.55 -10.47
CA LEU A 139 -1.31 18.12 -11.80
C LEU A 139 0.10 18.69 -11.93
N ARG A 140 0.61 19.35 -10.89
CA ARG A 140 1.99 19.87 -10.85
C ARG A 140 3.00 18.73 -10.97
N LEU A 141 2.79 17.63 -10.24
CA LEU A 141 3.67 16.46 -10.28
C LEU A 141 3.63 15.78 -11.67
N MET A 142 2.45 15.68 -12.27
CA MET A 142 2.28 15.14 -13.62
C MET A 142 3.02 15.98 -14.67
N LYS A 143 2.87 17.31 -14.65
CA LYS A 143 3.62 18.22 -15.53
C LYS A 143 5.14 18.16 -15.32
N GLN A 144 5.57 17.97 -14.07
CA GLN A 144 6.98 17.77 -13.77
C GLN A 144 7.48 16.43 -14.33
N ALA A 145 6.68 15.36 -14.21
CA ALA A 145 7.03 14.06 -14.75
C ALA A 145 7.17 14.11 -16.28
N GLU A 146 6.21 14.74 -16.96
CA GLU A 146 6.25 14.96 -18.41
C GLU A 146 7.52 15.72 -18.84
N LYS A 147 7.83 16.83 -18.16
CA LYS A 147 9.02 17.65 -18.46
C LYS A 147 10.31 16.86 -18.37
N PHE A 148 10.41 15.91 -17.42
CA PHE A 148 11.63 15.12 -17.18
C PHE A 148 11.57 13.70 -17.77
N GLY A 149 10.52 13.38 -18.54
CA GLY A 149 10.34 12.07 -19.16
C GLY A 149 10.22 10.92 -18.17
N ARG A 150 9.67 11.17 -16.97
CA ARG A 150 9.45 10.12 -15.97
C ARG A 150 8.08 9.47 -16.12
N PRO A 151 7.98 8.14 -16.08
CA PRO A 151 6.71 7.45 -15.95
C PRO A 151 5.95 7.89 -14.70
N ILE A 152 4.62 7.89 -14.77
CA ILE A 152 3.74 8.22 -13.65
C ILE A 152 3.02 6.95 -13.22
N ILE A 153 3.10 6.64 -11.92
CA ILE A 153 2.36 5.54 -11.29
C ILE A 153 1.34 6.15 -10.34
N THR A 154 0.07 5.81 -10.53
CA THR A 154 -1.03 6.33 -9.71
C THR A 154 -1.69 5.23 -8.90
N PHE A 155 -2.02 5.54 -7.65
CA PHE A 155 -2.80 4.69 -6.73
C PHE A 155 -4.09 5.41 -6.34
N ILE A 156 -5.24 4.76 -6.60
CA ILE A 156 -6.58 5.33 -6.38
C ILE A 156 -7.36 4.49 -5.40
#